data_2160feebe70c0e4951e74b9a78c5ca95
#
_entry.id   2160feebe70c0e4951e74b9a78c5ca95
#
_cell.length_a   1.000
_cell.length_b   1.000
_cell.length_c   1.000
_cell.angle_alpha   90.00
_cell.angle_beta   90.00
_cell.angle_gamma   90.00
#
_symmetry.space_group_name_H-M   'P 1'
#
loop_
_entity.id
_entity.type
_entity.pdbx_description
1 polymer ?
#
loop_
_entity_poly.entity_id
_entity_poly.type
_entity_poly.pdbx_seq_one_letter_code
_entity_poly.pdbx_strand_id
1 'polypeptide(L)'
;KTVVNMTHHMFVNLKGLTDPCPTIEDHILTVNANWFLPTDNTMIPTGAINPVDSTPFDFRKPKKIGEALACEDDPNIILGHGVDHNFVLNQKRQGEIIFAGKCVDPETKRYMEIYTTEPGMQIYTSNWHDGFKGYHGVRMPRRSAVAFETQHFPDSPNIGHFPSVVLSPGEIYT
;
A
#
# COMPACT_ATOMS: atom_id res chain seq x y z
N LYS A 1 -16.59 6.89 23.20
CA LYS A 1 -15.65 7.53 22.31
C LYS A 1 -14.38 6.69 22.26
N THR A 2 -13.90 6.33 21.08
CA THR A 2 -12.72 5.51 20.88
C THR A 2 -12.00 5.92 19.60
N VAL A 3 -10.82 5.38 19.35
CA VAL A 3 -10.15 5.42 18.03
C VAL A 3 -10.40 4.11 17.31
N VAL A 4 -10.63 4.16 16.00
CA VAL A 4 -10.82 2.98 15.15
C VAL A 4 -10.26 3.26 13.76
N ASN A 5 -9.51 2.29 13.23
CA ASN A 5 -8.97 2.32 11.87
C ASN A 5 -8.85 0.87 11.41
N MET A 6 -9.87 0.37 10.74
CA MET A 6 -9.93 -1.03 10.29
C MET A 6 -9.50 -1.13 8.85
N THR A 7 -8.66 -2.12 8.58
CA THR A 7 -8.24 -2.46 7.22
C THR A 7 -8.17 -3.98 7.08
N HIS A 8 -7.95 -4.47 5.89
CA HIS A 8 -7.56 -5.85 5.67
C HIS A 8 -6.11 -5.91 5.18
N HIS A 9 -5.37 -6.94 5.57
CA HIS A 9 -3.97 -7.11 5.22
C HIS A 9 -3.76 -8.40 4.41
N MET A 10 -4.55 -8.54 3.35
CA MET A 10 -4.44 -9.70 2.47
C MET A 10 -3.23 -9.57 1.55
N PHE A 11 -2.40 -10.61 1.52
CA PHE A 11 -1.27 -10.71 0.60
C PHE A 11 -1.72 -11.27 -0.75
N VAL A 12 -1.46 -10.53 -1.82
CA VAL A 12 -1.89 -10.85 -3.17
C VAL A 12 -0.69 -11.12 -4.07
N ASN A 13 -0.74 -12.23 -4.82
CA ASN A 13 0.12 -12.46 -5.97
C ASN A 13 -0.74 -12.96 -7.14
N LEU A 14 -0.89 -12.13 -8.16
CA LEU A 14 -1.76 -12.43 -9.31
C LEU A 14 -1.19 -13.50 -10.24
N LYS A 15 0.10 -13.83 -10.13
CA LYS A 15 0.68 -15.02 -10.80
C LYS A 15 0.18 -16.32 -10.16
N GLY A 16 -0.26 -16.23 -8.89
CA GLY A 16 -0.68 -17.37 -8.09
C GLY A 16 0.46 -17.98 -7.28
N LEU A 17 0.13 -18.96 -6.48
CA LEU A 17 1.08 -19.67 -5.62
C LEU A 17 1.59 -20.92 -6.33
N THR A 18 2.83 -20.87 -6.79
CA THR A 18 3.55 -22.01 -7.40
C THR A 18 4.83 -22.33 -6.63
N ASP A 19 5.49 -23.43 -6.91
CA ASP A 19 6.80 -23.76 -6.37
C ASP A 19 7.81 -23.85 -7.53
N PRO A 20 8.81 -22.94 -7.61
CA PRO A 20 9.06 -21.80 -6.71
C PRO A 20 7.98 -20.71 -6.76
N CYS A 21 7.80 -20.03 -5.64
CA CYS A 21 6.87 -18.90 -5.55
C CYS A 21 7.39 -17.71 -6.37
N PRO A 22 6.60 -17.18 -7.32
CA PRO A 22 7.03 -16.05 -8.11
C PRO A 22 7.00 -14.74 -7.31
N THR A 23 7.81 -13.75 -7.72
CA THR A 23 7.75 -12.39 -7.16
C THR A 23 6.70 -11.54 -7.86
N ILE A 24 6.33 -10.43 -7.19
CA ILE A 24 5.36 -9.44 -7.70
C ILE A 24 6.02 -8.30 -8.49
N GLU A 25 7.31 -8.36 -8.73
CA GLU A 25 8.07 -7.25 -9.33
C GLU A 25 7.60 -6.90 -10.75
N ASP A 26 7.11 -7.89 -11.51
CA ASP A 26 6.53 -7.67 -12.84
C ASP A 26 5.08 -7.19 -12.83
N HIS A 27 4.40 -7.20 -11.69
CA HIS A 27 3.03 -6.69 -11.61
C HIS A 27 3.02 -5.20 -11.95
N ILE A 28 2.05 -4.80 -12.75
CA ILE A 28 1.84 -3.42 -13.16
C ILE A 28 0.84 -2.78 -12.20
N LEU A 29 1.28 -1.74 -11.51
CA LEU A 29 0.50 -1.02 -10.51
C LEU A 29 0.09 0.35 -11.03
N THR A 30 -1.14 0.74 -10.75
CA THR A 30 -1.66 2.11 -10.89
C THR A 30 -2.32 2.51 -9.59
N VAL A 31 -2.01 3.72 -9.09
CA VAL A 31 -2.57 4.26 -7.84
C VAL A 31 -3.13 5.66 -8.09
N ASN A 32 -4.37 5.88 -7.66
CA ASN A 32 -5.02 7.19 -7.74
C ASN A 32 -4.63 8.08 -6.56
N ALA A 33 -3.36 8.45 -6.50
CA ALA A 33 -2.79 9.29 -5.46
C ALA A 33 -1.76 10.25 -6.03
N ASN A 34 -1.82 11.51 -5.61
CA ASN A 34 -0.81 12.53 -5.94
C ASN A 34 0.25 12.70 -4.84
N TRP A 35 0.00 12.09 -3.67
CA TRP A 35 0.81 12.27 -2.47
C TRP A 35 0.98 10.96 -1.73
N PHE A 36 2.04 10.86 -0.94
CA PHE A 36 2.30 9.75 -0.02
C PHE A 36 2.81 10.29 1.32
N LEU A 37 2.80 9.45 2.35
CA LEU A 37 3.33 9.77 3.67
C LEU A 37 4.74 9.21 3.81
N PRO A 38 5.78 10.06 3.90
CA PRO A 38 7.12 9.60 4.23
C PRO A 38 7.19 9.14 5.69
N THR A 39 8.05 8.17 5.95
CA THR A 39 8.22 7.59 7.27
C THR A 39 9.59 7.95 7.86
N ASP A 40 9.70 7.84 9.18
CA ASP A 40 10.98 7.89 9.89
C ASP A 40 11.66 6.50 9.92
N ASN A 41 12.75 6.38 10.66
CA ASN A 41 13.51 5.13 10.79
C ASN A 41 12.78 4.02 11.58
N THR A 42 11.63 4.31 12.16
CA THR A 42 10.75 3.34 12.82
C THR A 42 9.56 2.95 11.95
N MET A 43 9.51 3.43 10.71
CA MET A 43 8.42 3.26 9.76
C MET A 43 7.09 3.92 10.17
N ILE A 44 7.17 4.92 11.08
CA ILE A 44 6.02 5.75 11.46
C ILE A 44 6.00 6.99 10.55
N PRO A 45 4.82 7.43 10.07
CA PRO A 45 4.71 8.67 9.29
C PRO A 45 5.27 9.87 10.04
N THR A 46 6.07 10.69 9.34
CA THR A 46 6.67 11.91 9.93
C THR A 46 5.70 13.05 10.14
N GLY A 47 4.46 12.93 9.62
CA GLY A 47 3.48 14.00 9.53
C GLY A 47 3.56 14.78 8.20
N ALA A 48 4.62 14.64 7.44
CA ALA A 48 4.71 15.25 6.11
C ALA A 48 3.78 14.51 5.12
N ILE A 49 3.34 15.26 4.10
CA ILE A 49 2.59 14.75 2.94
C ILE A 49 3.38 15.17 1.70
N ASN A 50 4.08 14.24 1.10
CA ASN A 50 4.98 14.51 -0.01
C ASN A 50 4.36 14.17 -1.37
N PRO A 51 4.62 14.96 -2.43
CA PRO A 51 4.17 14.63 -3.77
C PRO A 51 4.85 13.35 -4.27
N VAL A 52 4.13 12.57 -5.07
CA VAL A 52 4.71 11.38 -5.74
C VAL A 52 5.56 11.75 -6.96
N ASP A 53 5.44 12.98 -7.46
CA ASP A 53 6.17 13.45 -8.65
C ASP A 53 7.67 13.22 -8.52
N SER A 54 8.26 12.62 -9.55
CA SER A 54 9.70 12.35 -9.64
C SER A 54 10.24 11.47 -8.52
N THR A 55 9.38 10.63 -7.91
CA THR A 55 9.74 9.65 -6.88
C THR A 55 9.44 8.22 -7.35
N PRO A 56 10.00 7.19 -6.70
CA PRO A 56 9.64 5.79 -6.94
C PRO A 56 8.14 5.51 -6.70
N PHE A 57 7.47 6.33 -5.92
CA PHE A 57 6.05 6.20 -5.54
C PHE A 57 5.08 6.77 -6.60
N ASP A 58 5.56 7.30 -7.74
CA ASP A 58 4.66 7.75 -8.81
C ASP A 58 4.09 6.57 -9.59
N PHE A 59 2.93 6.10 -9.15
CA PHE A 59 2.11 5.07 -9.79
C PHE A 59 0.84 5.66 -10.43
N ARG A 60 0.77 6.95 -10.70
CA ARG A 60 -0.38 7.58 -11.37
C ARG A 60 -0.58 7.07 -12.81
N LYS A 61 0.50 6.59 -13.42
CA LYS A 61 0.48 5.83 -14.68
C LYS A 61 0.89 4.38 -14.40
N PRO A 62 0.42 3.43 -15.22
CA PRO A 62 0.82 2.04 -15.09
C PRO A 62 2.35 1.89 -15.07
N LYS A 63 2.90 1.32 -14.01
CA LYS A 63 4.33 1.10 -13.81
C LYS A 63 4.56 -0.25 -13.14
N LYS A 64 5.62 -0.97 -13.50
CA LYS A 64 6.00 -2.20 -12.78
C LYS A 64 6.39 -1.87 -11.35
N ILE A 65 5.97 -2.73 -10.41
CA ILE A 65 6.39 -2.60 -9.00
C ILE A 65 7.91 -2.67 -8.90
N GLY A 66 8.56 -3.56 -9.64
CA GLY A 66 10.01 -3.71 -9.68
C GLY A 66 10.77 -2.44 -10.07
N GLU A 67 10.19 -1.56 -10.92
CA GLU A 67 10.81 -0.28 -11.27
C GLU A 67 10.93 0.65 -10.05
N ALA A 68 9.93 0.67 -9.16
CA ALA A 68 10.00 1.41 -7.92
C ALA A 68 11.01 0.80 -6.95
N LEU A 69 11.05 -0.53 -6.87
CA LEU A 69 11.94 -1.27 -5.98
C LEU A 69 13.42 -1.18 -6.38
N ALA A 70 13.71 -0.90 -7.65
CA ALA A 70 15.06 -0.70 -8.17
C ALA A 70 15.68 0.67 -7.83
N CYS A 71 14.89 1.61 -7.28
CA CYS A 71 15.38 2.92 -6.84
C CYS A 71 16.04 2.81 -5.45
N GLU A 72 17.14 2.07 -5.36
CA GLU A 72 17.82 1.73 -4.10
C GLU A 72 18.53 2.92 -3.43
N ASP A 73 18.56 4.08 -4.08
CA ASP A 73 19.09 5.35 -3.57
C ASP A 73 18.01 6.27 -2.97
N ASP A 74 16.71 5.95 -3.15
CA ASP A 74 15.62 6.71 -2.53
C ASP A 74 15.52 6.40 -1.02
N PRO A 75 15.54 7.43 -0.16
CA PRO A 75 15.57 7.24 1.29
C PRO A 75 14.34 6.48 1.82
N ASN A 76 13.16 6.65 1.22
CA ASN A 76 11.95 5.94 1.66
C ASN A 76 11.99 4.47 1.23
N ILE A 77 12.51 4.17 0.04
CA ILE A 77 12.75 2.79 -0.41
C ILE A 77 13.78 2.09 0.47
N ILE A 78 14.85 2.79 0.88
CA ILE A 78 15.87 2.28 1.81
C ILE A 78 15.22 1.94 3.15
N LEU A 79 14.50 2.87 3.76
CA LEU A 79 13.87 2.69 5.08
C LEU A 79 12.84 1.55 5.07
N GLY A 80 11.96 1.52 4.07
CA GLY A 80 10.93 0.48 3.93
C GLY A 80 11.45 -0.85 3.39
N HIS A 81 12.76 -0.93 3.05
CA HIS A 81 13.31 -2.06 2.29
C HIS A 81 12.52 -2.35 1.01
N GLY A 82 11.82 -1.33 0.49
CA GLY A 82 10.90 -1.35 -0.63
C GLY A 82 9.71 -0.43 -0.40
N VAL A 83 8.61 -0.69 -1.08
CA VAL A 83 7.38 0.06 -0.81
C VAL A 83 6.73 -0.48 0.46
N ASP A 84 6.51 0.39 1.43
CA ASP A 84 5.75 0.17 2.67
C ASP A 84 5.22 1.52 3.16
N HIS A 85 4.38 2.15 2.34
CA HIS A 85 3.99 3.54 2.55
C HIS A 85 2.50 3.74 2.30
N ASN A 86 1.92 4.68 3.03
CA ASN A 86 0.54 5.10 2.82
C ASN A 86 0.44 6.13 1.71
N PHE A 87 -0.36 5.84 0.70
CA PHE A 87 -0.71 6.75 -0.38
C PHE A 87 -1.95 7.55 0.01
N VAL A 88 -1.90 8.87 -0.20
CA VAL A 88 -3.03 9.78 0.03
C VAL A 88 -3.90 9.76 -1.22
N LEU A 89 -5.06 9.12 -1.12
CA LEU A 89 -5.97 8.92 -2.25
C LEU A 89 -6.65 10.22 -2.68
N ASN A 90 -6.80 10.39 -4.00
CA ASN A 90 -7.46 11.57 -4.58
C ASN A 90 -8.98 11.45 -4.41
N GLN A 91 -9.50 11.91 -3.27
CA GLN A 91 -10.94 12.02 -3.00
C GLN A 91 -11.44 13.45 -3.22
N LYS A 92 -12.63 13.60 -3.82
CA LYS A 92 -13.32 14.90 -3.91
C LYS A 92 -14.19 15.18 -2.69
N ARG A 93 -14.71 14.13 -2.07
CA ARG A 93 -15.55 14.21 -0.86
C ARG A 93 -15.20 13.04 0.05
N GLN A 94 -15.11 13.31 1.34
CA GLN A 94 -14.91 12.28 2.34
C GLN A 94 -16.08 11.27 2.32
N GLY A 95 -15.76 9.97 2.38
CA GLY A 95 -16.75 8.89 2.38
C GLY A 95 -17.34 8.56 0.99
N GLU A 96 -16.89 9.21 -0.09
CA GLU A 96 -17.25 8.81 -1.45
C GLU A 96 -16.45 7.57 -1.86
N ILE A 97 -17.12 6.58 -2.44
CA ILE A 97 -16.43 5.42 -3.03
C ILE A 97 -15.66 5.91 -4.26
N ILE A 98 -14.34 5.76 -4.22
CA ILE A 98 -13.44 6.14 -5.30
C ILE A 98 -12.65 4.93 -5.80
N PHE A 99 -12.20 4.99 -7.05
CA PHE A 99 -11.15 4.12 -7.53
C PHE A 99 -9.84 4.48 -6.83
N ALA A 100 -9.26 3.53 -6.07
CA ALA A 100 -8.00 3.71 -5.36
C ALA A 100 -6.80 3.23 -6.17
N GLY A 101 -6.94 2.11 -6.88
CA GLY A 101 -5.84 1.57 -7.66
C GLY A 101 -6.19 0.30 -8.42
N LYS A 102 -5.24 -0.13 -9.24
CA LYS A 102 -5.32 -1.34 -10.04
C LYS A 102 -3.97 -2.05 -10.07
N CYS A 103 -3.98 -3.34 -9.85
CA CYS A 103 -2.82 -4.21 -10.02
C CYS A 103 -3.10 -5.24 -11.12
N VAL A 104 -2.14 -5.45 -12.02
CA VAL A 104 -2.28 -6.38 -13.16
C VAL A 104 -1.03 -7.25 -13.22
N ASP A 105 -1.19 -8.56 -13.36
CA ASP A 105 -0.10 -9.41 -13.80
C ASP A 105 -0.11 -9.49 -15.34
N PRO A 106 0.96 -9.03 -16.03
CA PRO A 106 0.98 -8.96 -17.48
C PRO A 106 1.04 -10.33 -18.16
N GLU A 107 1.48 -11.37 -17.44
CA GLU A 107 1.60 -12.74 -17.96
C GLU A 107 0.24 -13.47 -17.93
N THR A 108 -0.35 -13.59 -16.75
CA THR A 108 -1.63 -14.30 -16.56
C THR A 108 -2.85 -13.50 -16.98
N LYS A 109 -2.70 -12.19 -17.17
CA LYS A 109 -3.77 -11.21 -17.42
C LYS A 109 -4.77 -11.06 -16.27
N ARG A 110 -4.50 -11.67 -15.11
CA ARG A 110 -5.30 -11.43 -13.91
C ARG A 110 -5.11 -10.00 -13.44
N TYR A 111 -6.16 -9.41 -12.95
CA TYR A 111 -6.10 -8.07 -12.37
C TYR A 111 -7.01 -7.95 -11.16
N MET A 112 -6.72 -6.94 -10.36
CA MET A 112 -7.53 -6.51 -9.22
C MET A 112 -7.70 -5.00 -9.31
N GLU A 113 -8.93 -4.53 -9.14
CA GLU A 113 -9.25 -3.12 -8.96
C GLU A 113 -9.72 -2.90 -7.52
N ILE A 114 -9.32 -1.79 -6.94
CA ILE A 114 -9.58 -1.45 -5.56
C ILE A 114 -10.41 -0.17 -5.53
N TYR A 115 -11.54 -0.25 -4.84
CA TYR A 115 -12.44 0.87 -4.59
C TYR A 115 -12.63 1.02 -3.09
N THR A 116 -12.67 2.26 -2.60
CA THR A 116 -12.75 2.52 -1.16
C THR A 116 -13.39 3.86 -0.85
N THR A 117 -13.90 3.99 0.37
CA THR A 117 -14.29 5.26 0.99
C THR A 117 -13.17 5.86 1.83
N GLU A 118 -12.08 5.09 2.05
CA GLU A 118 -10.98 5.48 2.92
C GLU A 118 -10.08 6.55 2.27
N PRO A 119 -9.48 7.45 3.08
CA PRO A 119 -8.65 8.54 2.57
C PRO A 119 -7.24 8.10 2.12
N GLY A 120 -6.81 6.91 2.52
CA GLY A 120 -5.49 6.38 2.25
C GLY A 120 -5.48 4.91 1.87
N MET A 121 -4.35 4.50 1.32
CA MET A 121 -4.07 3.10 1.04
C MET A 121 -2.59 2.82 1.30
N GLN A 122 -2.31 1.97 2.31
CA GLN A 122 -0.98 1.42 2.50
C GLN A 122 -0.72 0.39 1.40
N ILE A 123 0.47 0.46 0.83
CA ILE A 123 0.96 -0.55 -0.12
C ILE A 123 2.23 -1.14 0.47
N TYR A 124 2.22 -2.47 0.67
CA TYR A 124 3.34 -3.20 1.24
C TYR A 124 3.79 -4.33 0.31
N THR A 125 5.04 -4.32 -0.10
CA THR A 125 5.60 -5.23 -1.10
C THR A 125 6.32 -6.45 -0.50
N SER A 126 5.87 -6.95 0.65
CA SER A 126 6.42 -8.16 1.32
C SER A 126 7.94 -8.08 1.52
N ASN A 127 8.39 -6.95 2.03
CA ASN A 127 9.81 -6.59 2.14
C ASN A 127 10.59 -7.46 3.15
N TRP A 128 9.86 -8.04 4.12
CA TRP A 128 10.40 -8.80 5.24
C TRP A 128 10.13 -10.30 5.15
N HIS A 129 9.58 -10.78 4.03
CA HIS A 129 9.46 -12.22 3.81
C HIS A 129 10.85 -12.84 3.65
N ASP A 130 11.17 -13.83 4.45
CA ASP A 130 12.49 -14.47 4.56
C ASP A 130 12.53 -15.89 4.02
N GLY A 131 11.47 -16.29 3.29
CA GLY A 131 11.33 -17.67 2.78
C GLY A 131 10.59 -18.61 3.74
N PHE A 132 9.77 -18.07 4.65
CA PHE A 132 8.90 -18.91 5.48
C PHE A 132 7.97 -19.79 4.62
N LYS A 133 7.51 -20.89 5.19
CA LYS A 133 6.57 -21.78 4.51
C LYS A 133 5.15 -21.23 4.60
N GLY A 134 4.59 -20.90 3.46
CA GLY A 134 3.20 -20.52 3.29
C GLY A 134 2.28 -21.72 3.02
N TYR A 135 1.17 -21.45 2.37
CA TYR A 135 0.17 -22.46 2.01
C TYR A 135 0.79 -23.59 1.16
N HIS A 136 0.39 -24.82 1.40
CA HIS A 136 0.97 -26.04 0.80
C HIS A 136 2.48 -26.23 1.00
N GLY A 137 3.08 -25.51 1.97
CA GLY A 137 4.52 -25.64 2.25
C GLY A 137 5.42 -24.89 1.26
N VAL A 138 4.86 -24.12 0.34
CA VAL A 138 5.60 -23.32 -0.61
C VAL A 138 6.37 -22.22 0.14
N ARG A 139 7.65 -22.04 -0.20
CA ARG A 139 8.47 -20.98 0.38
C ARG A 139 8.07 -19.64 -0.19
N MET A 140 7.80 -18.68 0.69
CA MET A 140 7.40 -17.30 0.38
C MET A 140 8.62 -16.39 0.49
N PRO A 141 9.35 -16.11 -0.61
CA PRO A 141 10.51 -15.23 -0.58
C PRO A 141 10.11 -13.76 -0.44
N ARG A 142 11.09 -12.92 -0.20
CA ARG A 142 10.93 -11.47 -0.31
C ARG A 142 10.29 -11.11 -1.66
N ARG A 143 9.37 -10.15 -1.68
CA ARG A 143 8.61 -9.74 -2.88
C ARG A 143 7.65 -10.80 -3.43
N SER A 144 7.28 -11.78 -2.63
CA SER A 144 6.35 -12.83 -3.07
C SER A 144 4.89 -12.39 -3.12
N ALA A 145 4.56 -11.23 -2.54
CA ALA A 145 3.19 -10.72 -2.54
C ALA A 145 3.17 -9.19 -2.34
N VAL A 146 2.01 -8.60 -2.54
CA VAL A 146 1.72 -7.19 -2.23
C VAL A 146 0.43 -7.12 -1.41
N ALA A 147 0.41 -6.28 -0.37
CA ALA A 147 -0.79 -5.92 0.36
C ALA A 147 -1.26 -4.52 -0.04
N PHE A 148 -2.59 -4.36 -0.10
CA PHE A 148 -3.29 -3.10 -0.36
C PHE A 148 -4.26 -2.87 0.79
N GLU A 149 -3.93 -1.94 1.67
CA GLU A 149 -4.64 -1.73 2.93
C GLU A 149 -5.33 -0.38 2.89
N THR A 150 -6.59 -0.37 2.48
CA THR A 150 -7.38 0.86 2.48
C THR A 150 -7.74 1.22 3.91
N GLN A 151 -7.39 2.44 4.34
CA GLN A 151 -7.46 2.86 5.73
C GLN A 151 -7.35 4.38 5.89
N HIS A 152 -7.62 4.88 7.08
CA HIS A 152 -7.14 6.19 7.50
C HIS A 152 -5.61 6.16 7.66
N PHE A 153 -5.00 7.34 7.67
CA PHE A 153 -3.54 7.43 7.73
C PHE A 153 -2.99 6.82 9.01
N PRO A 154 -1.87 6.06 8.93
CA PRO A 154 -1.20 5.58 10.14
C PRO A 154 -0.80 6.76 11.04
N ASP A 155 -0.82 6.54 12.35
CA ASP A 155 -0.52 7.52 13.40
C ASP A 155 -1.45 8.76 13.45
N SER A 156 -2.63 8.71 12.81
CA SER A 156 -3.63 9.79 12.88
C SER A 156 -3.97 10.28 14.28
N PRO A 157 -4.01 9.46 15.34
CA PRO A 157 -4.28 9.95 16.69
C PRO A 157 -3.28 10.98 17.20
N ASN A 158 -2.03 10.93 16.73
CA ASN A 158 -0.92 11.76 17.19
C ASN A 158 -0.62 12.93 16.24
N ILE A 159 -1.14 12.92 15.02
CA ILE A 159 -0.87 13.92 13.99
C ILE A 159 -2.16 14.70 13.66
N GLY A 160 -2.33 15.85 14.28
CA GLY A 160 -3.60 16.59 14.33
C GLY A 160 -4.16 17.08 13.00
N HIS A 161 -3.37 17.09 11.93
CA HIS A 161 -3.84 17.46 10.57
C HIS A 161 -4.19 16.25 9.69
N PHE A 162 -3.96 15.03 10.18
CA PHE A 162 -4.40 13.80 9.52
C PHE A 162 -5.91 13.58 9.71
N PRO A 163 -6.57 12.82 8.81
CA PRO A 163 -7.97 12.46 8.97
C PRO A 163 -8.23 11.80 10.31
N SER A 164 -9.29 12.25 11.02
CA SER A 164 -9.60 11.76 12.36
C SER A 164 -10.06 10.30 12.33
N VAL A 165 -9.50 9.50 13.22
CA VAL A 165 -9.90 8.10 13.47
C VAL A 165 -10.76 7.97 14.74
N VAL A 166 -11.27 9.09 15.24
CA VAL A 166 -12.12 9.11 16.44
C VAL A 166 -13.55 8.76 16.06
N LEU A 167 -14.11 7.76 16.72
CA LEU A 167 -15.52 7.37 16.64
C LEU A 167 -16.22 7.72 17.95
N SER A 168 -17.30 8.51 17.87
CA SER A 168 -18.10 8.91 19.02
C SER A 168 -19.32 7.98 19.20
N PRO A 169 -19.91 7.91 20.40
CA PRO A 169 -21.16 7.17 20.59
C PRO A 169 -22.25 7.65 19.64
N GLY A 170 -22.90 6.71 18.95
CA GLY A 170 -23.94 6.99 17.96
C GLY A 170 -23.46 7.21 16.54
N GLU A 171 -22.15 7.34 16.30
CA GLU A 171 -21.56 7.34 14.97
C GLU A 171 -21.36 5.91 14.46
N ILE A 172 -21.43 5.73 13.14
CA ILE A 172 -21.19 4.46 12.47
C ILE A 172 -19.86 4.57 11.73
N TYR A 173 -18.98 3.58 11.94
CA TYR A 173 -17.79 3.41 11.12
C TYR A 173 -18.20 2.77 9.79
N THR A 174 -17.80 3.39 8.66
CA THR A 174 -18.15 2.93 7.31
C THR A 174 -16.93 2.91 6.41
#